data_53f1b099b02d14e6fbd8a39d80c339ec
#
_entry.id   53f1b099b02d14e6fbd8a39d80c339ec
#
_cell.length_a   1.000
_cell.length_b   1.000
_cell.length_c   1.000
_cell.angle_alpha   90.00
_cell.angle_beta   90.00
_cell.angle_gamma   90.00
#
_symmetry.space_group_name_H-M   'P 1'
#
loop_
_entity.id
_entity.type
_entity.pdbx_description
1 polymer ?
#
loop_
_entity_poly.entity_id
_entity_poly.type
_entity_poly.pdbx_seq_one_letter_code
_entity_poly.pdbx_strand_id
1 'polypeptide(L)'
;MKAYNKENIPLAKALRKNMTPWERKLWYEFLRRYPVRFQRQKAIGNYIADFYCAQARLVVELDGGGHYTTEQAEKDAIRTKTLEAMNLSVIHICNLDIDRNFNGVCEYIDLAVRKSLPQSASLTAPSSEGALGTAASIQKTDL
;
A
#
# COMPACT_ATOMS: atom_id res chain seq x y z
N MET A 1 3.67 12.90 -16.03
CA MET A 1 3.32 11.64 -16.58
C MET A 1 4.03 10.49 -15.93
N LYS A 2 3.34 9.45 -15.69
CA LYS A 2 3.98 8.36 -15.06
C LYS A 2 4.70 7.49 -16.01
N ALA A 3 5.92 7.17 -15.67
CA ALA A 3 6.67 6.29 -16.51
C ALA A 3 6.24 4.87 -16.20
N TYR A 4 6.04 4.05 -17.17
CA TYR A 4 5.77 2.66 -16.90
C TYR A 4 6.31 1.85 -18.08
N ASN A 5 6.62 0.60 -17.79
CA ASN A 5 7.20 -0.29 -18.77
C ASN A 5 6.09 -1.18 -19.32
N LYS A 6 5.81 -1.06 -20.60
CA LYS A 6 4.74 -1.83 -21.22
C LYS A 6 4.96 -3.32 -21.09
N GLU A 7 6.20 -3.74 -21.00
CA GLU A 7 6.49 -5.16 -20.86
C GLU A 7 6.02 -5.72 -19.54
N ASN A 8 5.81 -4.86 -18.54
CA ASN A 8 5.33 -5.33 -17.25
C ASN A 8 3.81 -5.49 -17.19
N ILE A 9 3.10 -5.02 -18.18
CA ILE A 9 1.65 -5.11 -18.15
C ILE A 9 1.14 -6.54 -18.14
N PRO A 10 1.65 -7.44 -19.01
CA PRO A 10 1.20 -8.82 -18.97
C PRO A 10 1.57 -9.50 -17.67
N LEU A 11 2.75 -9.17 -17.11
CA LEU A 11 3.17 -9.76 -15.85
C LEU A 11 2.26 -9.30 -14.73
N ALA A 12 1.90 -8.03 -14.72
CA ALA A 12 1.00 -7.51 -13.70
C ALA A 12 -0.36 -8.20 -13.77
N LYS A 13 -0.85 -8.49 -14.98
CA LYS A 13 -2.11 -9.18 -15.14
C LYS A 13 -2.02 -10.60 -14.60
N ALA A 14 -0.89 -11.26 -14.85
CA ALA A 14 -0.70 -12.62 -14.36
C ALA A 14 -0.66 -12.62 -12.83
N LEU A 15 -0.02 -11.65 -12.23
CA LEU A 15 0.06 -11.57 -10.78
C LEU A 15 -1.30 -11.30 -10.16
N ARG A 16 -2.14 -10.54 -10.84
CA ARG A 16 -3.49 -10.29 -10.32
C ARG A 16 -4.30 -11.57 -10.25
N LYS A 17 -4.02 -12.52 -11.15
CA LYS A 17 -4.75 -13.78 -11.13
C LYS A 17 -4.21 -14.69 -10.05
N ASN A 18 -2.94 -14.51 -9.70
CA ASN A 18 -2.29 -15.40 -8.74
C ASN A 18 -1.92 -14.71 -7.45
N MET A 19 -2.86 -13.98 -6.89
CA MET A 19 -2.61 -13.28 -5.65
C MET A 19 -2.36 -14.26 -4.51
N THR A 20 -1.46 -13.87 -3.61
CA THR A 20 -1.21 -14.68 -2.41
C THR A 20 -2.43 -14.56 -1.50
N PRO A 21 -2.56 -15.45 -0.51
CA PRO A 21 -3.69 -15.36 0.42
C PRO A 21 -3.74 -14.03 1.16
N TRP A 22 -2.57 -13.47 1.50
CA TRP A 22 -2.53 -12.19 2.22
C TRP A 22 -2.96 -11.03 1.33
N GLU A 23 -2.53 -11.04 0.07
CA GLU A 23 -2.95 -10.03 -0.88
C GLU A 23 -4.45 -10.13 -1.10
N ARG A 24 -4.95 -11.36 -1.21
CA ARG A 24 -6.36 -11.58 -1.44
C ARG A 24 -7.19 -11.07 -0.27
N LYS A 25 -6.75 -11.37 0.95
CA LYS A 25 -7.48 -10.93 2.13
C LYS A 25 -7.53 -9.41 2.19
N LEU A 26 -6.38 -8.75 2.01
CA LEU A 26 -6.32 -7.30 2.11
C LEU A 26 -7.18 -6.65 1.02
N TRP A 27 -7.14 -7.22 -0.17
CA TRP A 27 -7.90 -6.66 -1.28
C TRP A 27 -9.40 -6.83 -1.08
N TYR A 28 -9.85 -8.07 -0.87
CA TYR A 28 -11.29 -8.30 -0.81
C TYR A 28 -11.95 -7.84 0.48
N GLU A 29 -11.23 -7.86 1.58
CA GLU A 29 -11.84 -7.45 2.84
C GLU A 29 -11.67 -5.97 3.16
N PHE A 30 -10.77 -5.29 2.49
CA PHE A 30 -10.55 -3.88 2.79
C PHE A 30 -10.38 -2.98 1.57
N LEU A 31 -9.32 -3.20 0.79
CA LEU A 31 -8.97 -2.23 -0.25
C LEU A 31 -9.99 -2.08 -1.35
N ARG A 32 -10.63 -3.17 -1.71
CA ARG A 32 -11.63 -3.12 -2.79
C ARG A 32 -12.78 -2.18 -2.46
N ARG A 33 -13.10 -2.08 -1.18
CA ARG A 33 -14.22 -1.25 -0.74
C ARG A 33 -13.80 0.09 -0.17
N TYR A 34 -12.51 0.35 -0.16
CA TYR A 34 -12.01 1.58 0.44
C TYR A 34 -12.49 2.77 -0.40
N PRO A 35 -12.88 3.89 0.26
CA PRO A 35 -13.43 5.04 -0.46
C PRO A 35 -12.51 5.64 -1.52
N VAL A 36 -11.18 5.56 -1.31
CA VAL A 36 -10.25 6.07 -2.28
C VAL A 36 -9.75 4.87 -3.08
N ARG A 37 -9.80 4.97 -4.37
CA ARG A 37 -9.53 3.82 -5.22
C ARG A 37 -8.12 3.27 -5.12
N PHE A 38 -8.02 1.97 -4.92
CA PHE A 38 -6.76 1.25 -4.99
C PHE A 38 -6.75 0.34 -6.20
N GLN A 39 -5.58 0.12 -6.76
CA GLN A 39 -5.38 -0.84 -7.84
C GLN A 39 -4.42 -1.90 -7.33
N ARG A 40 -4.61 -3.14 -7.78
CA ARG A 40 -3.73 -4.23 -7.35
C ARG A 40 -2.77 -4.57 -8.47
N GLN A 41 -1.56 -4.96 -8.10
CA GLN A 41 -0.52 -5.37 -9.04
C GLN A 41 -0.38 -4.36 -10.17
N LYS A 42 -0.02 -3.15 -9.81
CA LYS A 42 0.10 -2.07 -10.78
C LYS A 42 1.53 -1.91 -11.25
N ALA A 43 1.72 -1.89 -12.56
CA ALA A 43 3.05 -1.68 -13.12
C ALA A 43 3.41 -0.20 -13.01
N ILE A 44 4.53 0.09 -12.39
CA ILE A 44 5.03 1.46 -12.24
C ILE A 44 6.50 1.43 -12.63
N GLY A 45 6.83 2.01 -13.76
CA GLY A 45 8.18 1.93 -14.27
C GLY A 45 8.56 0.48 -14.49
N ASN A 46 9.67 0.06 -13.91
CA ASN A 46 10.13 -1.32 -14.03
C ASN A 46 9.67 -2.19 -12.88
N TYR A 47 8.81 -1.67 -12.03
CA TYR A 47 8.38 -2.40 -10.85
C TYR A 47 6.89 -2.66 -10.90
N ILE A 48 6.45 -3.63 -10.10
CA ILE A 48 5.04 -3.92 -9.97
C ILE A 48 4.70 -3.74 -8.52
N ALA A 49 3.84 -2.77 -8.24
CA ALA A 49 3.41 -2.49 -6.87
C ALA A 49 2.28 -3.44 -6.51
N ASP A 50 2.31 -3.99 -5.30
CA ASP A 50 1.26 -4.90 -4.88
C ASP A 50 -0.08 -4.17 -4.89
N PHE A 51 -0.12 -2.97 -4.29
CA PHE A 51 -1.32 -2.15 -4.32
C PHE A 51 -0.91 -0.69 -4.52
N TYR A 52 -1.71 0.04 -5.26
CA TYR A 52 -1.39 1.43 -5.57
C TYR A 52 -2.62 2.30 -5.49
N CYS A 53 -2.50 3.43 -4.81
CA CYS A 53 -3.55 4.43 -4.74
C CYS A 53 -3.04 5.68 -5.44
N ALA A 54 -3.58 5.95 -6.61
CA ALA A 54 -3.11 7.08 -7.41
C ALA A 54 -3.40 8.43 -6.75
N GLN A 55 -4.57 8.56 -6.16
CA GLN A 55 -4.92 9.82 -5.53
C GLN A 55 -4.01 10.19 -4.36
N ALA A 56 -3.63 9.21 -3.57
CA ALA A 56 -2.75 9.43 -2.44
C ALA A 56 -1.28 9.27 -2.82
N ARG A 57 -1.01 8.83 -4.04
CA ARG A 57 0.34 8.56 -4.51
C ARG A 57 1.03 7.61 -3.54
N LEU A 58 0.31 6.56 -3.17
CA LEU A 58 0.76 5.63 -2.15
C LEU A 58 0.87 4.22 -2.70
N VAL A 59 2.00 3.58 -2.41
CA VAL A 59 2.24 2.19 -2.79
C VAL A 59 2.25 1.38 -1.51
N VAL A 60 1.53 0.27 -1.49
CA VAL A 60 1.51 -0.63 -0.36
C VAL A 60 2.13 -1.95 -0.81
N GLU A 61 3.17 -2.38 -0.10
CA GLU A 61 3.88 -3.62 -0.41
C GLU A 61 3.74 -4.60 0.72
N LEU A 62 3.50 -5.87 0.39
CA LEU A 62 3.41 -6.90 1.42
C LEU A 62 4.70 -7.68 1.47
N ASP A 63 5.21 -7.91 2.68
CA ASP A 63 6.44 -8.66 2.85
C ASP A 63 6.15 -10.05 3.38
N GLY A 64 6.78 -11.03 2.77
CA GLY A 64 6.55 -12.41 3.16
C GLY A 64 7.16 -12.79 4.49
N GLY A 65 8.06 -12.00 5.01
CA GLY A 65 8.64 -12.30 6.29
C GLY A 65 9.63 -13.45 6.29
N GLY A 66 10.12 -13.84 5.14
CA GLY A 66 11.07 -14.92 5.08
C GLY A 66 12.48 -14.41 5.24
N HIS A 67 13.42 -15.17 4.74
CA HIS A 67 14.81 -14.78 4.83
C HIS A 67 15.08 -13.53 4.02
N TYR A 68 15.76 -12.60 4.64
CA TYR A 68 16.02 -11.34 3.99
C TYR A 68 17.53 -11.18 3.91
N THR A 69 18.09 -11.38 2.76
CA THR A 69 19.52 -11.26 2.58
C THR A 69 19.89 -9.79 2.41
N THR A 70 21.19 -9.50 2.57
CA THR A 70 21.68 -8.15 2.37
C THR A 70 21.38 -7.70 0.95
N GLU A 71 21.55 -8.61 0.00
CA GLU A 71 21.30 -8.30 -1.39
C GLU A 71 19.85 -7.92 -1.63
N GLN A 72 18.93 -8.65 -1.00
CA GLN A 72 17.52 -8.37 -1.14
C GLN A 72 17.17 -7.02 -0.52
N ALA A 73 17.77 -6.72 0.63
CA ALA A 73 17.53 -5.46 1.30
C ALA A 73 18.02 -4.29 0.44
N GLU A 74 19.14 -4.46 -0.24
CA GLU A 74 19.66 -3.42 -1.08
C GLU A 74 18.76 -3.17 -2.28
N LYS A 75 18.25 -4.23 -2.88
CA LYS A 75 17.34 -4.09 -4.00
C LYS A 75 16.07 -3.37 -3.59
N ASP A 76 15.56 -3.71 -2.42
CA ASP A 76 14.34 -3.07 -1.92
C ASP A 76 14.59 -1.59 -1.62
N ALA A 77 15.76 -1.26 -1.11
CA ALA A 77 16.09 0.12 -0.83
C ALA A 77 16.15 0.93 -2.12
N ILE A 78 16.77 0.37 -3.16
CA ILE A 78 16.86 1.05 -4.44
C ILE A 78 15.46 1.21 -5.03
N ARG A 79 14.63 0.18 -4.94
CA ARG A 79 13.28 0.23 -5.45
C ARG A 79 12.50 1.32 -4.76
N THR A 80 12.58 1.37 -3.43
CA THR A 80 11.86 2.38 -2.66
C THR A 80 12.31 3.78 -3.04
N LYS A 81 13.62 3.98 -3.16
CA LYS A 81 14.12 5.29 -3.54
C LYS A 81 13.65 5.69 -4.93
N THR A 82 13.61 4.73 -5.86
CA THR A 82 13.16 5.00 -7.21
C THR A 82 11.70 5.45 -7.20
N LEU A 83 10.87 4.76 -6.43
CA LEU A 83 9.47 5.11 -6.34
C LEU A 83 9.27 6.46 -5.65
N GLU A 84 10.08 6.72 -4.63
CA GLU A 84 9.99 8.01 -3.94
C GLU A 84 10.42 9.16 -4.85
N ALA A 85 11.37 8.89 -5.73
CA ALA A 85 11.79 9.91 -6.70
C ALA A 85 10.66 10.24 -7.67
N MET A 86 9.68 9.35 -7.82
CA MET A 86 8.51 9.61 -8.63
C MET A 86 7.42 10.28 -7.81
N ASN A 87 7.76 10.70 -6.60
CA ASN A 87 6.83 11.38 -5.73
C ASN A 87 5.77 10.42 -5.20
N LEU A 88 6.14 9.17 -4.96
CA LEU A 88 5.24 8.18 -4.39
C LEU A 88 5.71 7.85 -3.00
N SER A 89 4.77 7.58 -2.10
CA SER A 89 5.09 7.12 -0.77
C SER A 89 4.96 5.60 -0.78
N VAL A 90 5.81 4.93 -0.07
CA VAL A 90 5.79 3.47 -0.03
C VAL A 90 5.67 3.01 1.41
N ILE A 91 4.72 2.14 1.69
CA ILE A 91 4.64 1.54 3.02
C ILE A 91 4.71 0.03 2.86
N HIS A 92 5.30 -0.62 3.85
CA HIS A 92 5.48 -2.06 3.82
C HIS A 92 4.67 -2.68 4.95
N ILE A 93 3.99 -3.77 4.66
CA ILE A 93 3.16 -4.46 5.64
C ILE A 93 3.57 -5.91 5.67
N CYS A 94 3.83 -6.43 6.85
CA CYS A 94 4.24 -7.80 7.00
C CYS A 94 3.03 -8.72 6.90
N ASN A 95 3.16 -9.83 6.18
CA ASN A 95 2.08 -10.78 6.05
C ASN A 95 1.60 -11.27 7.41
N LEU A 96 2.53 -11.36 8.35
CA LEU A 96 2.19 -11.82 9.68
C LEU A 96 1.19 -10.88 10.35
N ASP A 97 1.34 -9.59 10.10
CA ASP A 97 0.43 -8.61 10.66
C ASP A 97 -0.98 -8.76 10.07
N ILE A 98 -1.05 -9.16 8.82
CA ILE A 98 -2.35 -9.39 8.19
C ILE A 98 -3.04 -10.56 8.89
N ASP A 99 -2.26 -11.57 9.27
CA ASP A 99 -2.83 -12.73 9.97
C ASP A 99 -3.20 -12.40 11.41
N ARG A 100 -2.39 -11.63 12.09
CA ARG A 100 -2.58 -11.41 13.52
C ARG A 100 -3.27 -10.12 13.92
N ASN A 101 -3.18 -9.11 13.09
CA ASN A 101 -3.73 -7.81 13.45
C ASN A 101 -4.26 -7.10 12.22
N PHE A 102 -5.20 -7.74 11.56
CA PHE A 102 -5.75 -7.20 10.32
C PHE A 102 -6.37 -5.81 10.52
N ASN A 103 -7.07 -5.61 11.63
CA ASN A 103 -7.69 -4.30 11.88
C ASN A 103 -6.62 -3.22 12.00
N GLY A 104 -5.51 -3.54 12.64
CA GLY A 104 -4.42 -2.59 12.76
C GLY A 104 -3.81 -2.26 11.41
N VAL A 105 -3.72 -3.26 10.53
CA VAL A 105 -3.19 -3.05 9.19
C VAL A 105 -4.11 -2.10 8.43
N CYS A 106 -5.41 -2.33 8.53
CA CYS A 106 -6.38 -1.47 7.83
C CYS A 106 -6.30 -0.03 8.34
N GLU A 107 -6.16 0.14 9.63
CA GLU A 107 -6.06 1.47 10.20
C GLU A 107 -4.77 2.16 9.78
N TYR A 108 -3.70 1.39 9.70
CA TYR A 108 -2.42 1.93 9.30
C TYR A 108 -2.49 2.43 7.84
N ILE A 109 -3.10 1.66 6.97
CA ILE A 109 -3.24 2.05 5.58
C ILE A 109 -4.14 3.28 5.48
N ASP A 110 -5.23 3.29 6.21
CA ASP A 110 -6.16 4.41 6.18
C ASP A 110 -5.46 5.69 6.62
N LEU A 111 -4.64 5.60 7.64
CA LEU A 111 -3.92 6.75 8.13
C LEU A 111 -2.90 7.22 7.08
N ALA A 112 -2.22 6.30 6.44
CA ALA A 112 -1.25 6.64 5.41
C ALA A 112 -1.94 7.35 4.24
N VAL A 113 -3.11 6.87 3.84
CA VAL A 113 -3.85 7.49 2.75
C VAL A 113 -4.23 8.92 3.13
N ARG A 114 -4.77 9.09 4.34
CA ARG A 114 -5.21 10.41 4.77
C ARG A 114 -4.07 11.41 4.83
N LYS A 115 -2.90 10.95 5.27
CA LYS A 115 -1.75 11.83 5.35
C LYS A 115 -1.22 12.20 3.97
N SER A 116 -1.45 11.36 3.00
CA SER A 116 -0.91 11.57 1.66
C SER A 116 -1.86 12.28 0.71
N LEU A 117 -3.12 12.37 1.04
CA LEU A 117 -4.07 13.04 0.16
C LEU A 117 -3.89 14.55 0.19
N PRO A 118 -4.15 15.21 -0.93
CA PRO A 118 -4.13 16.66 -0.95
C PRO A 118 -5.24 17.13 -0.03
N GLN A 119 -5.04 18.24 0.63
CA GLN A 119 -6.03 18.75 1.54
C GLN A 119 -7.40 18.95 0.89
N SER A 120 -7.42 19.28 -0.34
CA SER A 120 -8.68 19.51 -1.03
C SER A 120 -9.45 18.21 -1.28
N ALA A 121 -8.79 17.08 -1.13
CA ALA A 121 -9.44 15.80 -1.38
C ALA A 121 -9.68 15.04 -0.09
N SER A 122 -10.23 15.65 0.89
CA SER A 122 -10.44 15.00 2.15
C SER A 122 -11.51 13.93 2.05
N LEU A 123 -11.41 12.97 2.93
CA LEU A 123 -12.37 11.89 2.95
C LEU A 123 -13.60 12.27 3.68
N THR A 124 -13.70 13.31 4.07
CA THR A 124 -14.83 13.85 4.68
C THR A 124 -15.44 13.09 5.63
N ALA A 125 -15.86 12.46 5.39
CA ALA A 125 -16.44 11.75 6.27
C ALA A 125 -16.56 12.28 7.51
N PRO A 126 -17.32 12.74 7.74
CA PRO A 126 -17.65 13.29 8.92
C PRO A 126 -17.57 12.31 9.92
N SER A 127 -18.08 11.25 9.65
CA SER A 127 -18.00 10.21 10.57
C SER A 127 -16.62 10.22 11.13
N SER A 128 -15.75 10.76 10.47
CA SER A 128 -14.41 10.76 10.93
C SER A 128 -14.29 11.36 12.31
N GLU A 129 -15.24 11.97 12.74
CA GLU A 129 -15.18 12.54 14.02
C GLU A 129 -14.96 11.50 15.00
N GLY A 130 -15.78 10.60 15.18
CA GLY A 130 -15.60 9.57 16.12
C GLY A 130 -14.31 8.85 15.89
N ALA A 131 -13.93 8.73 14.67
CA ALA A 131 -12.74 8.00 14.33
C ALA A 131 -11.46 8.73 14.70
N LEU A 132 -11.52 9.99 14.85
CA LEU A 132 -10.32 10.75 15.18
C LEU A 132 -9.58 10.24 16.40
N GLY A 133 -10.32 9.93 17.42
CA GLY A 133 -9.66 9.44 18.61
C GLY A 133 -8.91 8.18 18.35
N THR A 134 -9.50 7.33 17.57
CA THR A 134 -8.89 6.04 17.26
C THR A 134 -7.63 6.26 16.44
N ALA A 135 -7.70 7.14 15.50
CA ALA A 135 -6.55 7.40 14.65
C ALA A 135 -5.38 7.88 15.49
N ALA A 136 -5.65 8.70 16.48
CA ALA A 136 -4.59 9.19 17.33
C ALA A 136 -3.91 8.05 18.06
N SER A 137 -4.68 7.07 18.48
CA SER A 137 -4.11 5.94 19.19
C SER A 137 -3.20 5.17 18.27
N ILE A 138 -3.60 4.99 17.07
CA ILE A 138 -2.81 4.25 16.11
C ILE A 138 -1.49 4.96 15.89
N GLN A 139 -1.50 6.25 15.80
CA GLN A 139 -0.28 6.99 15.63
C GLN A 139 0.73 6.68 16.70
N LYS A 140 0.32 6.58 17.91
CA LYS A 140 1.24 6.29 18.98
C LYS A 140 1.85 4.94 18.75
N THR A 141 1.07 4.02 18.33
CA THR A 141 1.55 2.67 18.16
C THR A 141 2.60 2.58 17.09
N ASP A 142 2.46 3.33 16.07
CA ASP A 142 3.39 3.26 14.97
C ASP A 142 4.78 3.75 15.31
N LEU A 143 4.92 4.45 16.34
CA LEU A 143 6.23 4.93 16.73
C LEU A 143 6.95 3.94 17.59
#